data_301ad555170a3b883243df166475ea56
#
_entry.id   301ad555170a3b883243df166475ea56
#
_cell.length_a   1.000
_cell.length_b   1.000
_cell.length_c   1.000
_cell.angle_alpha   90.00
_cell.angle_beta   90.00
_cell.angle_gamma   90.00
#
_symmetry.space_group_name_H-M   'P 1'
#
loop_
_entity.id
_entity.type
_entity.pdbx_description
1 polymer ?
#
loop_
_entity_poly.entity_id
_entity_poly.type
_entity_poly.pdbx_seq_one_letter_code
_entity_poly.pdbx_strand_id
1 'polypeptide(L)'
;FSLESDAGHRVLVPLLRARGVTVDTVMLSHRDTDHVGGALAVLAMQPQAELMSSIEDGHELRLVRPVKRCVAGQTWTWDGVRFDVLHPRAEDYAVPGQTTLPKSNAMSCVLRIASRNDAQVALLTGDIEAAQEARLVADTAPLKSDWLLVPHHGSKTSSSPAFLDAVHPKLALVQAGYRNRFGHPVAPVMDRYRERGIEVVNSARCGAETWRSDRPREITCERMTGARYWHHQMP
;
A
#
# COMPACT_ATOMS: atom_id res chain seq x y z
N PHE A 1 -11.81 13.87 6.70
CA PHE A 1 -11.52 13.17 7.96
C PHE A 1 -11.39 14.20 9.07
N SER A 2 -11.94 13.91 10.25
CA SER A 2 -11.71 14.66 11.50
C SER A 2 -10.94 13.76 12.46
N LEU A 3 -10.36 14.33 13.51
CA LEU A 3 -9.64 13.56 14.56
C LEU A 3 -10.50 12.45 15.21
N GLU A 4 -11.84 12.57 15.13
CA GLU A 4 -12.79 11.61 15.70
C GLU A 4 -13.45 10.69 14.65
N SER A 5 -13.15 10.88 13.34
CA SER A 5 -13.84 10.18 12.24
C SER A 5 -12.90 9.89 11.08
N ASP A 6 -11.88 9.10 11.34
CA ASP A 6 -10.92 8.59 10.36
C ASP A 6 -11.11 7.08 10.08
N ALA A 7 -10.39 6.56 9.10
CA ALA A 7 -10.45 5.15 8.73
C ALA A 7 -9.89 4.22 9.82
N GLY A 8 -8.99 4.71 10.66
CA GLY A 8 -8.46 3.97 11.82
C GLY A 8 -9.57 3.64 12.81
N HIS A 9 -10.28 4.67 13.29
CA HIS A 9 -11.37 4.51 14.24
C HIS A 9 -12.57 3.75 13.67
N ARG A 10 -12.95 4.05 12.44
CA ARG A 10 -14.19 3.53 11.84
C ARG A 10 -14.05 2.14 11.22
N VAL A 11 -12.85 1.76 10.81
CA VAL A 11 -12.61 0.53 10.05
C VAL A 11 -11.57 -0.35 10.72
N LEU A 12 -10.32 0.14 10.86
CA LEU A 12 -9.21 -0.71 11.28
C LEU A 12 -9.31 -1.15 12.74
N VAL A 13 -9.58 -0.23 13.67
CA VAL A 13 -9.70 -0.56 15.09
C VAL A 13 -10.82 -1.55 15.37
N PRO A 14 -12.07 -1.39 14.85
CA PRO A 14 -13.12 -2.39 14.99
C PRO A 14 -12.75 -3.74 14.39
N LEU A 15 -12.12 -3.75 13.21
CA LEU A 15 -11.71 -4.97 12.54
C LEU A 15 -10.66 -5.75 13.35
N LEU A 16 -9.61 -5.07 13.80
CA LEU A 16 -8.53 -5.68 14.57
C LEU A 16 -9.06 -6.24 15.90
N ARG A 17 -9.95 -5.49 16.58
CA ARG A 17 -10.64 -5.97 17.80
C ARG A 17 -11.49 -7.20 17.54
N ALA A 18 -12.31 -7.17 16.49
CA ALA A 18 -13.18 -8.29 16.16
C ALA A 18 -12.40 -9.57 15.82
N ARG A 19 -11.19 -9.43 15.30
CA ARG A 19 -10.30 -10.55 14.97
C ARG A 19 -9.36 -10.95 16.12
N GLY A 20 -9.32 -10.20 17.22
CA GLY A 20 -8.39 -10.42 18.31
C GLY A 20 -6.91 -10.33 17.89
N VAL A 21 -6.61 -9.50 16.88
CA VAL A 21 -5.27 -9.40 16.29
C VAL A 21 -4.45 -8.33 17.03
N THR A 22 -3.24 -8.71 17.43
CA THR A 22 -2.16 -7.79 17.84
C THR A 22 -1.32 -7.44 16.61
N VAL A 23 -0.90 -6.18 16.53
CA VAL A 23 -0.08 -5.67 15.43
C VAL A 23 1.32 -5.40 15.96
N ASP A 24 2.32 -6.03 15.36
CA ASP A 24 3.74 -5.84 15.73
C ASP A 24 4.35 -4.63 15.02
N THR A 25 3.93 -4.37 13.78
CA THR A 25 4.42 -3.21 13.00
C THR A 25 3.30 -2.55 12.23
N VAL A 26 3.24 -1.23 12.32
CA VAL A 26 2.46 -0.36 11.44
C VAL A 26 3.41 0.25 10.43
N MET A 27 3.19 -0.01 9.14
CA MET A 27 3.97 0.59 8.07
C MET A 27 3.12 1.59 7.31
N LEU A 28 3.56 2.85 7.23
CA LEU A 28 2.92 3.92 6.47
C LEU A 28 3.81 4.25 5.27
N SER A 29 3.21 4.25 4.08
CA SER A 29 3.99 4.47 2.86
C SER A 29 4.61 5.87 2.79
N HIS A 30 3.83 6.92 3.07
CA HIS A 30 4.24 8.32 3.03
C HIS A 30 3.28 9.20 3.84
N ARG A 31 3.49 10.53 3.87
CA ARG A 31 2.80 11.46 4.79
C ARG A 31 1.40 11.92 4.38
N ASP A 32 0.89 11.58 3.19
CA ASP A 32 -0.40 12.09 2.73
C ASP A 32 -1.55 11.58 3.60
N THR A 33 -2.56 12.41 3.78
CA THR A 33 -3.63 12.19 4.76
C THR A 33 -4.41 10.90 4.55
N ASP A 34 -4.59 10.47 3.32
CA ASP A 34 -5.25 9.21 2.97
C ASP A 34 -4.41 7.98 3.31
N HIS A 35 -3.11 8.15 3.59
CA HIS A 35 -2.20 7.10 4.05
C HIS A 35 -1.93 7.14 5.56
N VAL A 36 -1.89 8.33 6.18
CA VAL A 36 -1.58 8.47 7.62
C VAL A 36 -2.79 8.78 8.49
N GLY A 37 -3.92 9.20 7.90
CA GLY A 37 -5.05 9.77 8.65
C GLY A 37 -5.70 8.84 9.69
N GLY A 38 -5.53 7.53 9.57
CA GLY A 38 -6.01 6.56 10.56
C GLY A 38 -4.94 6.03 11.51
N ALA A 39 -3.70 6.45 11.36
CA ALA A 39 -2.56 5.86 12.06
C ALA A 39 -2.62 6.09 13.58
N LEU A 40 -3.02 7.28 14.03
CA LEU A 40 -3.14 7.60 15.47
C LEU A 40 -4.05 6.64 16.20
N ALA A 41 -5.22 6.34 15.64
CA ALA A 41 -6.17 5.41 16.23
C ALA A 41 -5.61 3.99 16.37
N VAL A 42 -4.93 3.52 15.31
CA VAL A 42 -4.31 2.18 15.31
C VAL A 42 -3.17 2.12 16.33
N LEU A 43 -2.27 3.11 16.36
CA LEU A 43 -1.15 3.17 17.29
C LEU A 43 -1.60 3.28 18.74
N ALA A 44 -2.68 4.02 19.01
CA ALA A 44 -3.27 4.10 20.36
C ALA A 44 -3.83 2.75 20.83
N MET A 45 -4.45 1.98 19.92
CA MET A 45 -4.96 0.65 20.23
C MET A 45 -3.84 -0.40 20.32
N GLN A 46 -2.73 -0.20 19.62
CA GLN A 46 -1.59 -1.12 19.52
C GLN A 46 -0.31 -0.48 20.12
N PRO A 47 -0.22 -0.33 21.45
CA PRO A 47 0.85 0.44 22.09
C PRO A 47 2.24 -0.17 21.89
N GLN A 48 2.33 -1.46 21.59
CA GLN A 48 3.60 -2.17 21.37
C GLN A 48 4.04 -2.17 19.91
N ALA A 49 3.17 -1.76 18.97
CA ALA A 49 3.50 -1.79 17.55
C ALA A 49 4.65 -0.83 17.21
N GLU A 50 5.65 -1.30 16.50
CA GLU A 50 6.65 -0.44 15.86
C GLU A 50 6.00 0.40 14.76
N LEU A 51 6.52 1.60 14.53
CA LEU A 51 6.12 2.44 13.41
C LEU A 51 7.25 2.54 12.39
N MET A 52 7.01 2.07 11.16
CA MET A 52 7.92 2.22 10.04
C MET A 52 7.31 3.14 9.00
N SER A 53 8.05 4.13 8.51
CA SER A 53 7.54 5.06 7.49
C SER A 53 8.65 5.88 6.85
N SER A 54 8.30 6.59 5.76
CA SER A 54 9.13 7.64 5.15
C SER A 54 8.76 9.05 5.59
N ILE A 55 7.85 9.22 6.55
CA ILE A 55 7.44 10.54 7.06
C ILE A 55 8.66 11.34 7.55
N GLU A 56 8.63 12.65 7.33
CA GLU A 56 9.67 13.60 7.74
C GLU A 56 9.86 13.70 9.24
N ASP A 57 11.01 14.24 9.66
CA ASP A 57 11.36 14.30 11.09
C ASP A 57 10.45 15.21 11.91
N GLY A 58 9.81 16.22 11.28
CA GLY A 58 8.84 17.12 11.92
C GLY A 58 7.40 16.61 11.97
N HIS A 59 7.11 15.42 11.47
CA HIS A 59 5.73 14.91 11.40
C HIS A 59 5.17 14.56 12.79
N GLU A 60 3.91 14.93 13.05
CA GLU A 60 3.24 14.77 14.36
C GLU A 60 3.24 13.34 14.90
N LEU A 61 3.16 12.33 14.06
CA LEU A 61 3.22 10.92 14.45
C LEU A 61 4.52 10.55 15.18
N ARG A 62 5.61 11.28 14.96
CA ARG A 62 6.88 11.07 15.67
C ARG A 62 6.84 11.49 17.14
N LEU A 63 5.89 12.35 17.49
CA LEU A 63 5.62 12.70 18.90
C LEU A 63 4.91 11.56 19.63
N VAL A 64 4.19 10.72 18.90
CA VAL A 64 3.43 9.58 19.45
C VAL A 64 4.28 8.32 19.51
N ARG A 65 5.10 8.07 18.49
CA ARG A 65 5.91 6.85 18.35
C ARG A 65 7.22 7.13 17.63
N PRO A 66 8.36 6.60 18.12
CA PRO A 66 9.59 6.57 17.33
C PRO A 66 9.35 5.92 15.97
N VAL A 67 9.83 6.56 14.90
CA VAL A 67 9.64 6.09 13.53
C VAL A 67 10.93 5.50 13.00
N LYS A 68 10.90 4.22 12.66
CA LYS A 68 11.94 3.57 11.88
C LYS A 68 11.77 3.96 10.40
N ARG A 69 12.77 4.58 9.81
CA ARG A 69 12.72 4.93 8.38
C ARG A 69 12.70 3.66 7.55
N CYS A 70 11.81 3.60 6.55
CA CYS A 70 11.91 2.58 5.51
C CYS A 70 12.99 2.99 4.52
N VAL A 71 13.98 2.12 4.30
CA VAL A 71 15.10 2.37 3.39
C VAL A 71 15.35 1.14 2.54
N ALA A 72 15.52 1.33 1.24
CA ALA A 72 15.83 0.27 0.30
C ALA A 72 17.01 -0.59 0.79
N GLY A 73 16.87 -1.91 0.67
CA GLY A 73 17.84 -2.88 1.17
C GLY A 73 17.55 -3.40 2.58
N GLN A 74 16.62 -2.81 3.33
CA GLN A 74 16.15 -3.42 4.58
C GLN A 74 15.38 -4.70 4.26
N THR A 75 15.66 -5.76 5.00
CA THR A 75 14.99 -7.05 4.89
C THR A 75 14.81 -7.71 6.25
N TRP A 76 13.73 -8.45 6.42
CA TRP A 76 13.48 -9.29 7.59
C TRP A 76 12.58 -10.47 7.23
N THR A 77 12.48 -11.43 8.13
CA THR A 77 11.65 -12.63 7.96
C THR A 77 10.80 -12.86 9.20
N TRP A 78 9.48 -13.11 9.01
CA TRP A 78 8.56 -13.59 10.03
C TRP A 78 7.86 -14.85 9.55
N ASP A 79 7.92 -15.90 10.35
CA ASP A 79 7.25 -17.18 10.09
C ASP A 79 7.51 -17.76 8.69
N GLY A 80 8.72 -17.50 8.15
CA GLY A 80 9.12 -17.94 6.83
C GLY A 80 8.63 -17.03 5.69
N VAL A 81 7.98 -15.92 5.99
CA VAL A 81 7.65 -14.86 5.02
C VAL A 81 8.73 -13.80 5.05
N ARG A 82 9.30 -13.47 3.88
CA ARG A 82 10.32 -12.45 3.74
C ARG A 82 9.70 -11.11 3.32
N PHE A 83 10.23 -10.06 3.90
CA PHE A 83 9.86 -8.68 3.64
C PHE A 83 11.11 -7.92 3.18
N ASP A 84 11.03 -7.26 2.03
CA ASP A 84 12.12 -6.48 1.45
C ASP A 84 11.63 -5.06 1.16
N VAL A 85 12.27 -4.03 1.73
CA VAL A 85 12.00 -2.63 1.37
C VAL A 85 12.78 -2.30 0.11
N LEU A 86 12.10 -1.87 -0.95
CA LEU A 86 12.71 -1.54 -2.24
C LEU A 86 12.88 -0.03 -2.48
N HIS A 87 12.15 0.81 -1.76
CA HIS A 87 12.13 2.27 -1.89
C HIS A 87 11.59 2.92 -0.60
N PRO A 88 11.99 4.17 -0.21
CA PRO A 88 12.99 5.01 -0.87
C PRO A 88 14.43 4.57 -0.55
N ARG A 89 15.41 5.12 -1.25
CA ARG A 89 16.83 4.95 -0.92
C ARG A 89 17.24 5.90 0.21
N ALA A 90 18.38 5.63 0.86
CA ALA A 90 18.88 6.47 1.94
C ALA A 90 19.12 7.92 1.49
N GLU A 91 19.63 8.11 0.28
CA GLU A 91 19.90 9.42 -0.31
C GLU A 91 18.65 10.24 -0.69
N ASP A 92 17.46 9.63 -0.73
CA ASP A 92 16.20 10.32 -1.01
C ASP A 92 15.70 11.13 0.18
N TYR A 93 16.16 10.79 1.37
CA TYR A 93 15.81 11.53 2.57
C TYR A 93 16.51 12.90 2.62
N ALA A 94 15.76 13.91 3.10
CA ALA A 94 16.31 15.26 3.23
C ALA A 94 17.60 15.28 4.07
N VAL A 95 18.60 16.01 3.56
CA VAL A 95 19.84 16.24 4.27
C VAL A 95 19.63 17.36 5.30
N PRO A 96 20.24 17.29 6.51
CA PRO A 96 20.17 18.38 7.48
C PRO A 96 20.57 19.72 6.83
N GLY A 97 19.70 20.74 6.98
CA GLY A 97 19.88 22.07 6.36
C GLY A 97 19.17 22.27 5.03
N GLN A 98 18.57 21.27 4.45
CA GLN A 98 17.70 21.40 3.27
C GLN A 98 16.34 22.00 3.69
N THR A 99 15.93 23.09 3.03
CA THR A 99 14.66 23.80 3.32
C THR A 99 13.44 23.19 2.61
N THR A 100 13.67 22.38 1.59
CA THR A 100 12.60 21.77 0.78
C THR A 100 12.47 20.27 1.07
N LEU A 101 11.31 19.86 1.50
CA LEU A 101 11.00 18.44 1.65
C LEU A 101 10.82 17.78 0.26
N PRO A 102 11.20 16.50 0.11
CA PRO A 102 10.85 15.73 -1.08
C PRO A 102 9.35 15.70 -1.30
N LYS A 103 8.89 15.51 -2.55
CA LYS A 103 7.48 15.27 -2.84
C LYS A 103 7.00 14.03 -2.09
N SER A 104 5.80 14.10 -1.52
CA SER A 104 5.26 13.04 -0.67
C SER A 104 5.23 11.67 -1.36
N ASN A 105 4.59 11.59 -2.51
CA ASN A 105 4.47 10.35 -3.29
C ASN A 105 5.85 9.77 -3.66
N ALA A 106 6.82 10.65 -3.97
CA ALA A 106 8.18 10.24 -4.29
C ALA A 106 8.92 9.58 -3.12
N MET A 107 8.38 9.65 -1.92
CA MET A 107 8.94 9.01 -0.71
C MET A 107 8.18 7.75 -0.29
N SER A 108 7.22 7.27 -1.10
CA SER A 108 6.45 6.08 -0.76
C SER A 108 7.33 4.88 -0.47
N CYS A 109 7.14 4.27 0.70
CA CYS A 109 7.78 2.98 1.00
C CYS A 109 7.22 1.91 0.07
N VAL A 110 8.07 1.25 -0.69
CA VAL A 110 7.72 0.09 -1.50
C VAL A 110 8.17 -1.17 -0.77
N LEU A 111 7.22 -2.06 -0.52
CA LEU A 111 7.45 -3.30 0.22
C LEU A 111 7.12 -4.51 -0.64
N ARG A 112 8.10 -5.38 -0.81
CA ARG A 112 7.92 -6.70 -1.39
C ARG A 112 7.75 -7.72 -0.27
N ILE A 113 6.73 -8.54 -0.37
CA ILE A 113 6.41 -9.60 0.59
C ILE A 113 6.43 -10.92 -0.14
N ALA A 114 7.31 -11.81 0.26
CA ALA A 114 7.49 -13.11 -0.39
C ALA A 114 7.22 -14.26 0.58
N SER A 115 6.35 -15.17 0.18
CA SER A 115 6.15 -16.41 0.92
C SER A 115 7.41 -17.31 0.83
N ARG A 116 7.44 -18.39 1.60
CA ARG A 116 8.57 -19.32 1.60
C ARG A 116 8.97 -19.72 0.17
N ASN A 117 10.27 -19.61 -0.13
CA ASN A 117 10.86 -19.91 -1.45
C ASN A 117 10.30 -19.05 -2.59
N ASP A 118 9.80 -17.86 -2.29
CA ASP A 118 9.19 -16.94 -3.26
C ASP A 118 8.04 -17.59 -4.08
N ALA A 119 7.34 -18.58 -3.48
CA ALA A 119 6.27 -19.30 -4.16
C ALA A 119 5.10 -18.38 -4.52
N GLN A 120 4.87 -17.34 -3.71
CA GLN A 120 3.94 -16.25 -3.98
C GLN A 120 4.56 -14.93 -3.51
N VAL A 121 4.42 -13.90 -4.30
CA VAL A 121 5.00 -12.58 -4.03
C VAL A 121 3.94 -11.51 -4.18
N ALA A 122 3.85 -10.62 -3.19
CA ALA A 122 3.04 -9.40 -3.24
C ALA A 122 3.94 -8.17 -3.24
N LEU A 123 3.57 -7.14 -4.02
CA LEU A 123 4.25 -5.86 -4.07
C LEU A 123 3.30 -4.74 -3.64
N LEU A 124 3.63 -4.07 -2.53
CA LEU A 124 2.93 -2.90 -2.01
C LEU A 124 3.72 -1.65 -2.41
N THR A 125 3.13 -0.77 -3.19
CA THR A 125 3.84 0.30 -3.88
C THR A 125 3.65 1.68 -3.25
N GLY A 126 2.61 1.84 -2.40
CA GLY A 126 2.15 3.18 -2.05
C GLY A 126 1.83 3.99 -3.30
N ASP A 127 2.17 5.26 -3.28
CA ASP A 127 1.83 6.21 -4.33
C ASP A 127 3.02 6.58 -5.22
N ILE A 128 3.95 5.63 -5.45
CA ILE A 128 5.02 5.88 -6.42
C ILE A 128 4.46 6.28 -7.78
N GLU A 129 5.20 7.16 -8.45
CA GLU A 129 4.88 7.65 -9.79
C GLU A 129 5.92 7.16 -10.80
N ALA A 130 5.72 7.48 -12.07
CA ALA A 130 6.54 7.00 -13.18
C ALA A 130 8.07 7.20 -12.97
N ALA A 131 8.48 8.25 -12.26
CA ALA A 131 9.91 8.49 -11.98
C ALA A 131 10.49 7.44 -11.01
N GLN A 132 9.76 7.09 -9.94
CA GLN A 132 10.16 6.07 -8.99
C GLN A 132 10.08 4.67 -9.61
N GLU A 133 9.03 4.41 -10.40
CA GLU A 133 8.88 3.17 -11.15
C GLU A 133 10.07 2.94 -12.10
N ALA A 134 10.42 3.96 -12.90
CA ALA A 134 11.56 3.89 -13.81
C ALA A 134 12.88 3.62 -13.08
N ARG A 135 13.06 4.23 -11.90
CA ARG A 135 14.24 4.02 -11.06
C ARG A 135 14.31 2.59 -10.52
N LEU A 136 13.19 2.05 -10.01
CA LEU A 136 13.12 0.67 -9.55
C LEU A 136 13.44 -0.33 -10.66
N VAL A 137 12.97 -0.08 -11.87
CA VAL A 137 13.28 -0.90 -13.05
C VAL A 137 14.76 -0.81 -13.42
N ALA A 138 15.33 0.42 -13.45
CA ALA A 138 16.73 0.65 -13.78
C ALA A 138 17.69 0.03 -12.75
N ASP A 139 17.30 -0.02 -11.48
CA ASP A 139 18.06 -0.64 -10.40
C ASP A 139 18.03 -2.17 -10.41
N THR A 140 17.31 -2.78 -11.35
CA THR A 140 17.09 -4.23 -11.38
C THR A 140 16.52 -4.76 -10.05
N ALA A 141 15.71 -3.94 -9.38
CA ALA A 141 15.03 -4.36 -8.14
C ALA A 141 14.20 -5.65 -8.37
N PRO A 142 14.05 -6.51 -7.38
CA PRO A 142 13.30 -7.76 -7.53
C PRO A 142 11.79 -7.49 -7.57
N LEU A 143 11.31 -6.89 -8.68
CA LEU A 143 9.94 -6.41 -8.84
C LEU A 143 8.94 -7.51 -9.16
N LYS A 144 9.37 -8.63 -9.77
CA LYS A 144 8.46 -9.70 -10.18
C LYS A 144 7.58 -10.16 -9.03
N SER A 145 6.26 -10.08 -9.22
CA SER A 145 5.28 -10.34 -8.15
C SER A 145 4.00 -10.92 -8.73
N ASP A 146 3.33 -11.80 -8.00
CA ASP A 146 2.06 -12.39 -8.40
C ASP A 146 0.89 -11.44 -8.14
N TRP A 147 0.99 -10.62 -7.11
CA TRP A 147 0.00 -9.67 -6.66
C TRP A 147 0.60 -8.26 -6.55
N LEU A 148 -0.10 -7.27 -7.07
CA LEU A 148 0.33 -5.87 -7.10
C LEU A 148 -0.73 -4.96 -6.46
N LEU A 149 -0.36 -4.17 -5.46
CA LEU A 149 -1.13 -2.99 -5.11
C LEU A 149 -0.85 -1.92 -6.17
N VAL A 150 -1.91 -1.51 -6.88
CA VAL A 150 -1.80 -0.54 -7.98
C VAL A 150 -1.24 0.78 -7.47
N PRO A 151 -0.12 1.27 -8.01
CA PRO A 151 0.50 2.51 -7.56
C PRO A 151 -0.45 3.71 -7.67
N HIS A 152 -0.43 4.57 -6.66
CA HIS A 152 -1.12 5.86 -6.62
C HIS A 152 -2.61 5.74 -7.03
N HIS A 153 -3.29 4.73 -6.48
CA HIS A 153 -4.72 4.45 -6.71
C HIS A 153 -5.13 4.31 -8.18
N GLY A 154 -4.18 4.09 -9.08
CA GLY A 154 -4.41 4.09 -10.52
C GLY A 154 -4.45 5.49 -11.14
N SER A 155 -3.70 6.44 -10.58
CA SER A 155 -3.48 7.77 -11.13
C SER A 155 -2.80 7.71 -12.50
N LYS A 156 -3.07 8.69 -13.36
CA LYS A 156 -2.41 8.84 -14.68
C LYS A 156 -0.88 8.95 -14.61
N THR A 157 -0.33 9.33 -13.44
CA THR A 157 1.11 9.51 -13.21
C THR A 157 1.85 8.23 -12.86
N SER A 158 1.14 7.11 -12.71
CA SER A 158 1.68 5.82 -12.27
C SER A 158 1.39 4.68 -13.24
N SER A 159 1.82 3.48 -12.87
CA SER A 159 1.60 2.22 -13.63
C SER A 159 2.14 2.30 -15.06
N SER A 160 3.39 2.72 -15.19
CA SER A 160 4.06 2.81 -16.50
C SER A 160 4.16 1.42 -17.16
N PRO A 161 4.13 1.34 -18.50
CA PRO A 161 4.29 0.07 -19.21
C PRO A 161 5.52 -0.72 -18.77
N ALA A 162 6.69 -0.08 -18.68
CA ALA A 162 7.93 -0.73 -18.29
C ALA A 162 7.88 -1.30 -16.87
N PHE A 163 7.22 -0.60 -15.94
CA PHE A 163 7.04 -1.08 -14.58
C PHE A 163 6.12 -2.31 -14.54
N LEU A 164 4.97 -2.25 -15.24
CA LEU A 164 4.05 -3.39 -15.32
C LEU A 164 4.69 -4.62 -15.96
N ASP A 165 5.51 -4.42 -16.99
CA ASP A 165 6.24 -5.50 -17.65
C ASP A 165 7.30 -6.13 -16.71
N ALA A 166 7.95 -5.31 -15.87
CA ALA A 166 8.93 -5.79 -14.88
C ALA A 166 8.27 -6.51 -13.69
N VAL A 167 7.13 -6.01 -13.20
CA VAL A 167 6.38 -6.65 -12.10
C VAL A 167 5.67 -7.91 -12.59
N HIS A 168 5.08 -7.85 -13.78
CA HIS A 168 4.35 -8.95 -14.43
C HIS A 168 3.33 -9.64 -13.51
N PRO A 169 2.43 -8.89 -12.85
CA PRO A 169 1.50 -9.46 -11.88
C PRO A 169 0.37 -10.22 -12.58
N LYS A 170 -0.18 -11.23 -11.92
CA LYS A 170 -1.40 -11.91 -12.36
C LYS A 170 -2.65 -11.17 -11.89
N LEU A 171 -2.53 -10.56 -10.72
CA LEU A 171 -3.61 -9.87 -10.03
C LEU A 171 -3.13 -8.51 -9.53
N ALA A 172 -3.97 -7.49 -9.71
CA ALA A 172 -3.73 -6.16 -9.17
C ALA A 172 -4.95 -5.64 -8.39
N LEU A 173 -4.70 -5.02 -7.23
CA LEU A 173 -5.72 -4.38 -6.42
C LEU A 173 -5.62 -2.86 -6.55
N VAL A 174 -6.73 -2.22 -6.89
CA VAL A 174 -6.89 -0.77 -6.82
C VAL A 174 -7.59 -0.40 -5.52
N GLN A 175 -6.91 0.33 -4.64
CA GLN A 175 -7.54 0.99 -3.50
C GLN A 175 -8.03 2.36 -3.91
N ALA A 176 -9.34 2.50 -4.16
CA ALA A 176 -9.95 3.77 -4.53
C ALA A 176 -11.33 3.90 -3.89
N GLY A 177 -11.67 5.08 -3.45
CA GLY A 177 -13.00 5.37 -2.91
C GLY A 177 -14.07 5.34 -4.00
N TYR A 178 -15.27 4.89 -3.67
CA TYR A 178 -16.41 4.97 -4.58
C TYR A 178 -16.71 6.43 -4.92
N ARG A 179 -16.79 6.74 -6.22
CA ARG A 179 -17.00 8.12 -6.72
C ARG A 179 -16.00 9.14 -6.14
N ASN A 180 -14.74 8.72 -5.99
CA ASN A 180 -13.70 9.62 -5.48
C ASN A 180 -13.53 10.84 -6.41
N ARG A 181 -13.22 11.98 -5.81
CA ARG A 181 -13.09 13.29 -6.53
C ARG A 181 -11.97 13.33 -7.56
N PHE A 182 -11.01 12.41 -7.49
CA PHE A 182 -9.86 12.36 -8.40
C PHE A 182 -10.15 11.52 -9.66
N GLY A 183 -11.27 10.81 -9.69
CA GLY A 183 -11.63 9.91 -10.79
C GLY A 183 -10.72 8.68 -10.90
N HIS A 184 -10.05 8.30 -9.81
CA HIS A 184 -9.21 7.10 -9.80
C HIS A 184 -10.04 5.82 -9.65
N PRO A 185 -9.59 4.71 -10.26
CA PRO A 185 -8.50 4.62 -11.25
C PRO A 185 -8.91 5.22 -12.59
N VAL A 186 -7.98 5.86 -13.29
CA VAL A 186 -8.27 6.45 -14.61
C VAL A 186 -8.26 5.39 -15.70
N ALA A 187 -9.16 5.53 -16.70
CA ALA A 187 -9.33 4.54 -17.77
C ALA A 187 -8.03 4.21 -18.52
N PRO A 188 -7.16 5.17 -18.93
CA PRO A 188 -5.92 4.85 -19.62
C PRO A 188 -4.94 3.97 -18.81
N VAL A 189 -4.98 4.06 -17.48
CA VAL A 189 -4.18 3.18 -16.62
C VAL A 189 -4.79 1.79 -16.60
N MET A 190 -6.11 1.67 -16.44
CA MET A 190 -6.79 0.37 -16.47
C MET A 190 -6.65 -0.35 -17.81
N ASP A 191 -6.56 0.40 -18.91
CA ASP A 191 -6.29 -0.17 -20.24
C ASP A 191 -4.91 -0.87 -20.28
N ARG A 192 -3.87 -0.29 -19.67
CA ARG A 192 -2.54 -0.91 -19.60
C ARG A 192 -2.54 -2.27 -18.89
N TYR A 193 -3.36 -2.42 -17.82
CA TYR A 193 -3.54 -3.69 -17.14
C TYR A 193 -4.28 -4.69 -18.01
N ARG A 194 -5.36 -4.25 -18.65
CA ARG A 194 -6.16 -5.09 -19.57
C ARG A 194 -5.36 -5.61 -20.74
N GLU A 195 -4.56 -4.75 -21.38
CA GLU A 195 -3.68 -5.10 -22.51
C GLU A 195 -2.66 -6.19 -22.13
N ARG A 196 -2.30 -6.30 -20.86
CA ARG A 196 -1.39 -7.31 -20.32
C ARG A 196 -2.08 -8.53 -19.75
N GLY A 197 -3.41 -8.61 -19.83
CA GLY A 197 -4.19 -9.71 -19.25
C GLY A 197 -4.13 -9.77 -17.74
N ILE A 198 -3.80 -8.65 -17.07
CA ILE A 198 -3.74 -8.56 -15.61
C ILE A 198 -5.17 -8.41 -15.08
N GLU A 199 -5.57 -9.32 -14.19
CA GLU A 199 -6.85 -9.20 -13.48
C GLU A 199 -6.78 -8.02 -12.50
N VAL A 200 -7.81 -7.15 -12.53
CA VAL A 200 -7.86 -5.98 -11.64
C VAL A 200 -9.10 -6.04 -10.76
N VAL A 201 -8.89 -6.00 -9.44
CA VAL A 201 -9.94 -5.87 -8.45
C VAL A 201 -9.95 -4.44 -7.90
N ASN A 202 -11.13 -3.83 -7.81
CA ASN A 202 -11.31 -2.47 -7.33
C ASN A 202 -12.03 -2.48 -5.98
N SER A 203 -11.41 -1.93 -4.95
CA SER A 203 -11.94 -1.88 -3.58
C SER A 203 -13.29 -1.16 -3.49
N ALA A 204 -13.58 -0.20 -4.36
CA ALA A 204 -14.90 0.44 -4.42
C ALA A 204 -16.02 -0.58 -4.69
N ARG A 205 -15.77 -1.59 -5.53
CA ARG A 205 -16.72 -2.65 -5.89
C ARG A 205 -16.60 -3.86 -4.96
N CYS A 206 -15.38 -4.27 -4.65
CA CYS A 206 -15.09 -5.45 -3.84
C CYS A 206 -15.35 -5.22 -2.33
N GLY A 207 -15.16 -4.00 -1.84
CA GLY A 207 -15.07 -3.71 -0.41
C GLY A 207 -13.71 -4.14 0.12
N ALA A 208 -13.67 -4.79 1.27
CA ALA A 208 -12.45 -5.45 1.72
C ALA A 208 -12.17 -6.67 0.84
N GLU A 209 -10.96 -6.69 0.29
CA GLU A 209 -10.44 -7.84 -0.46
C GLU A 209 -9.59 -8.70 0.46
N THR A 210 -9.75 -10.01 0.33
CA THR A 210 -8.86 -10.98 0.95
C THR A 210 -8.23 -11.85 -0.13
N TRP A 211 -6.90 -11.77 -0.24
CA TRP A 211 -6.07 -12.66 -1.01
C TRP A 211 -5.18 -13.49 -0.07
N ARG A 212 -4.95 -14.74 -0.41
CA ARG A 212 -4.16 -15.67 0.40
C ARG A 212 -3.10 -16.35 -0.45
N SER A 213 -1.86 -16.38 0.03
CA SER A 213 -0.74 -17.02 -0.67
C SER A 213 -0.88 -18.54 -0.77
N ASP A 214 -1.64 -19.19 0.13
CA ASP A 214 -1.94 -20.62 0.07
C ASP A 214 -3.09 -20.96 -0.91
N ARG A 215 -3.85 -19.92 -1.35
CA ARG A 215 -4.94 -20.03 -2.33
C ARG A 215 -4.90 -18.88 -3.32
N PRO A 216 -3.83 -18.75 -4.11
CA PRO A 216 -3.53 -17.54 -4.88
C PRO A 216 -4.53 -17.24 -6.01
N ARG A 217 -5.42 -18.18 -6.33
CA ARG A 217 -6.50 -18.00 -7.33
C ARG A 217 -7.83 -17.58 -6.71
N GLU A 218 -7.94 -17.61 -5.38
CA GLU A 218 -9.18 -17.26 -4.68
C GLU A 218 -9.08 -15.82 -4.18
N ILE A 219 -10.02 -14.99 -4.62
CA ILE A 219 -10.19 -13.62 -4.14
C ILE A 219 -11.55 -13.55 -3.47
N THR A 220 -11.58 -13.07 -2.24
CA THR A 220 -12.83 -12.84 -1.52
C THR A 220 -13.11 -11.34 -1.45
N CYS A 221 -14.29 -10.95 -1.93
CA CYS A 221 -14.81 -9.60 -1.90
C CYS A 221 -15.91 -9.48 -0.85
N GLU A 222 -15.68 -8.72 0.22
CA GLU A 222 -16.63 -8.62 1.34
C GLU A 222 -18.00 -8.08 0.91
N ARG A 223 -18.04 -7.15 -0.07
CA ARG A 223 -19.31 -6.65 -0.60
C ARG A 223 -20.14 -7.73 -1.30
N MET A 224 -19.50 -8.78 -1.79
CA MET A 224 -20.18 -9.90 -2.47
C MET A 224 -20.57 -10.99 -1.48
N THR A 225 -19.64 -11.40 -0.59
CA THR A 225 -19.85 -12.50 0.35
C THR A 225 -20.63 -12.09 1.59
N GLY A 226 -20.42 -10.84 2.07
CA GLY A 226 -21.10 -10.24 3.21
C GLY A 226 -22.31 -9.37 2.84
N ALA A 227 -22.82 -9.47 1.61
CA ALA A 227 -23.92 -8.63 1.13
C ALA A 227 -25.18 -8.80 1.98
N ARG A 228 -25.83 -7.68 2.33
CA ARG A 228 -27.09 -7.60 3.05
C ARG A 228 -28.08 -6.79 2.24
N TYR A 229 -29.41 -7.03 2.42
CA TYR A 229 -30.45 -6.35 1.66
C TYR A 229 -30.48 -4.82 1.83
N TRP A 230 -29.90 -4.29 2.94
CA TRP A 230 -29.78 -2.86 3.20
C TRP A 230 -28.48 -2.24 2.70
N HIS A 231 -27.53 -3.03 2.16
CA HIS A 231 -26.32 -2.50 1.60
C HIS A 231 -26.61 -1.79 0.27
N HIS A 232 -25.95 -0.65 0.05
CA HIS A 232 -26.02 0.04 -1.21
C HIS A 232 -25.50 -0.86 -2.34
N GLN A 233 -26.32 -1.10 -3.34
CA GLN A 233 -25.91 -1.78 -4.56
C GLN A 233 -25.35 -0.74 -5.53
N MET A 234 -24.12 -0.97 -5.97
CA MET A 234 -23.50 -0.12 -6.96
C MET A 234 -24.00 -0.50 -8.34
N PRO A 235 -24.32 0.50 -9.19
CA PRO A 235 -24.71 0.26 -10.58
C PRO A 235 -23.58 -0.33 -11.40
#